data_bb6c8d30cef66a356c340a9bc8f7d1a6
#
_entry.id   bb6c8d30cef66a356c340a9bc8f7d1a6
#
_cell.length_a   1.000
_cell.length_b   1.000
_cell.length_c   1.000
_cell.angle_alpha   90.00
_cell.angle_beta   90.00
_cell.angle_gamma   90.00
#
_symmetry.space_group_name_H-M   'P 1'
#
loop_
_entity.id
_entity.type
_entity.pdbx_description
1 polymer ?
#
loop_
_entity_poly.entity_id
_entity_poly.type
_entity_poly.pdbx_seq_one_letter_code
_entity_poly.pdbx_strand_id
1 'polypeptide(L)'
;MVDLKSYKNSLPQGILPGACLLVLLSAFGSRQVSAAPDYHPINPTMSNQTVTLTGHDLTIDELVQVARYGAKVRLSAEAKQRQSDIWDLMIEGATEGVPIYLFNRNPGSGREIVRFTGDPLSPENRPKLKDVQVLGQPQISVNPGREGDYDSEIADEDVARAIMVVRANQMTYMPASPQIMQALIDFINAGITPALRARGSTGEAEGPIAVEINAALGGAGEAYYHGMRMSTTEALRRAGLHPTPTDVGDGTTTTVNADVTGPAALLVADAKRLLEWADIAYAIDLNGMNSSVTPLFTPVQTNRPYPWINYDAARVLDMLRGSYLLQDDPKRIIQDPESLRASYVRQGSTWEEWAHLRDDVTLQMNWSDHNPAITVGASPEDSWELSTPWAMRYYVKGGTESHGKHGFVFSNANWDPYPLSNRVEAFTIALANMDIAIMLRQERFQSTFFTLVHAEDVLSTAAVGGYGGGGAGSWTNHEVWQRIQGLINPVPPEGYSGDPQGVEELDAETNLKVVRAVQALRESWLLLASDLVVGARWMDVRKAQDAHRDFGTAPTAAWQAFRRLAPLPSAAPPPGTVLPSQSITALAFIKATPAANFYPGGPPMPAGR
;
A
#
# COMPACT_ATOMS: atom_id res chain seq x y z
N MET A 1 44.61 -13.84 4.91
CA MET A 1 45.83 -13.13 4.54
C MET A 1 46.19 -13.61 3.15
N VAL A 2 45.83 -12.86 2.13
CA VAL A 2 46.33 -13.03 0.78
C VAL A 2 46.81 -11.66 0.34
N ASP A 3 48.04 -11.68 -0.12
CA ASP A 3 48.92 -10.53 -0.35
C ASP A 3 48.48 -9.73 -1.58
N LEU A 4 48.22 -8.43 -1.41
CA LEU A 4 47.90 -7.46 -2.44
C LEU A 4 49.11 -6.62 -2.79
N LYS A 5 50.08 -7.21 -3.46
CA LYS A 5 51.19 -6.47 -4.10
C LYS A 5 51.60 -7.14 -5.41
N SER A 6 50.96 -6.73 -6.50
CA SER A 6 51.61 -6.68 -7.83
C SER A 6 50.60 -6.33 -8.92
N TYR A 7 50.42 -5.07 -9.22
CA TYR A 7 50.09 -4.57 -10.56
C TYR A 7 50.46 -3.07 -10.63
N LYS A 8 51.75 -2.85 -10.90
CA LYS A 8 52.25 -1.58 -11.45
C LYS A 8 52.98 -1.91 -12.75
N ASN A 9 52.73 -1.04 -13.72
CA ASN A 9 53.41 -0.86 -14.99
C ASN A 9 52.85 -1.55 -16.23
N SER A 10 52.12 -0.73 -17.02
CA SER A 10 52.52 -0.44 -18.41
C SER A 10 51.51 0.47 -19.10
N LEU A 11 51.75 1.75 -19.16
CA LEU A 11 51.14 2.67 -20.13
C LEU A 11 52.27 3.10 -21.09
N PRO A 12 52.11 3.03 -22.41
CA PRO A 12 53.01 3.64 -23.36
C PRO A 12 52.72 5.14 -23.46
N GLN A 13 53.77 5.92 -23.30
CA GLN A 13 53.80 7.35 -23.60
C GLN A 13 53.82 7.59 -25.12
N GLY A 14 53.02 8.54 -25.57
CA GLY A 14 53.20 9.21 -26.84
C GLY A 14 51.92 9.42 -27.63
N ILE A 15 51.37 10.63 -27.59
CA ILE A 15 51.12 11.53 -28.72
C ILE A 15 50.38 12.75 -28.16
N LEU A 16 50.96 13.90 -28.45
CA LEU A 16 50.56 15.24 -28.01
C LEU A 16 49.39 15.83 -28.82
N PRO A 17 48.85 16.99 -28.39
CA PRO A 17 47.44 17.34 -28.38
C PRO A 17 47.09 18.34 -29.48
N GLY A 18 45.85 18.37 -29.88
CA GLY A 18 45.43 19.51 -30.68
C GLY A 18 44.19 19.45 -31.52
N ALA A 19 43.31 18.46 -31.35
CA ALA A 19 42.13 18.41 -32.21
C ALA A 19 40.84 17.82 -31.57
N CYS A 20 40.72 17.74 -30.25
CA CYS A 20 39.55 17.12 -29.59
C CYS A 20 38.75 18.06 -28.66
N LEU A 21 38.98 19.38 -28.73
CA LEU A 21 38.27 20.32 -27.82
C LEU A 21 37.08 21.07 -28.47
N LEU A 22 36.71 20.73 -29.71
CA LEU A 22 35.60 21.41 -30.40
C LEU A 22 34.43 20.49 -30.79
N VAL A 23 34.43 19.22 -30.39
CA VAL A 23 33.33 18.29 -30.61
C VAL A 23 32.55 17.97 -29.34
N LEU A 24 33.01 18.38 -28.17
CA LEU A 24 32.35 18.13 -26.87
C LEU A 24 31.37 19.22 -26.43
N LEU A 25 31.21 20.31 -27.18
CA LEU A 25 30.31 21.41 -26.86
C LEU A 25 29.01 21.42 -27.70
N SER A 26 28.83 20.47 -28.62
CA SER A 26 27.56 20.30 -29.35
C SER A 26 26.72 19.10 -28.92
N ALA A 27 27.15 18.36 -27.89
CA ALA A 27 26.40 17.21 -27.34
C ALA A 27 25.57 17.52 -26.11
N PHE A 28 25.50 18.78 -25.69
CA PHE A 28 24.60 19.21 -24.58
C PHE A 28 23.26 19.77 -25.02
N GLY A 29 22.76 19.35 -26.18
CA GLY A 29 21.56 19.88 -26.78
C GLY A 29 20.40 18.91 -26.98
N SER A 30 20.49 17.67 -26.55
CA SER A 30 19.32 16.79 -26.43
C SER A 30 19.39 16.12 -25.07
N ARG A 31 18.64 16.63 -24.08
CA ARG A 31 18.17 15.77 -23.02
C ARG A 31 17.57 14.56 -23.71
N GLN A 32 18.26 13.43 -23.71
CA GLN A 32 17.58 12.16 -23.82
C GLN A 32 16.54 12.21 -22.68
N VAL A 33 15.30 12.37 -23.06
CA VAL A 33 14.17 12.02 -22.21
C VAL A 33 14.45 10.57 -21.85
N SER A 34 14.93 10.32 -20.65
CA SER A 34 14.99 8.97 -20.07
C SER A 34 13.63 8.37 -20.36
N ALA A 35 13.59 7.16 -20.93
CA ALA A 35 12.34 6.49 -21.14
C ALA A 35 11.59 6.60 -19.82
N ALA A 36 10.37 7.15 -19.84
CA ALA A 36 9.55 7.23 -18.66
C ALA A 36 9.51 5.83 -18.04
N PRO A 37 9.63 5.67 -16.72
CA PRO A 37 9.40 4.39 -16.09
C PRO A 37 8.07 3.85 -16.62
N ASP A 38 7.91 2.54 -16.61
CA ASP A 38 6.72 1.86 -17.14
C ASP A 38 5.49 2.32 -16.32
N TYR A 39 5.00 3.53 -16.63
CA TYR A 39 3.96 4.22 -15.87
C TYR A 39 2.60 3.60 -16.16
N HIS A 40 1.91 3.23 -15.10
CA HIS A 40 0.61 2.58 -15.14
C HIS A 40 -0.50 3.58 -14.77
N PRO A 41 -1.13 4.24 -15.75
CA PRO A 41 -2.20 5.18 -15.48
C PRO A 41 -3.46 4.47 -14.99
N ILE A 42 -4.23 5.15 -14.14
CA ILE A 42 -5.56 4.68 -13.76
C ILE A 42 -6.55 4.78 -14.93
N ASN A 43 -7.61 3.97 -14.86
CA ASN A 43 -8.77 4.13 -15.74
C ASN A 43 -9.93 4.74 -14.94
N PRO A 44 -10.20 6.05 -15.06
CA PRO A 44 -11.20 6.74 -14.24
C PRO A 44 -12.63 6.34 -14.65
N THR A 45 -13.26 5.46 -13.87
CA THR A 45 -14.64 4.98 -14.09
C THR A 45 -15.65 5.62 -13.13
N MET A 46 -15.20 6.36 -12.11
CA MET A 46 -16.05 6.99 -11.09
C MET A 46 -15.90 8.53 -11.04
N SER A 47 -15.48 9.16 -12.13
CA SER A 47 -15.23 10.61 -12.19
C SER A 47 -16.48 11.50 -11.92
N ASN A 48 -17.66 10.91 -11.93
CA ASN A 48 -18.93 11.53 -11.56
C ASN A 48 -19.27 11.42 -10.07
N GLN A 49 -18.51 10.64 -9.30
CA GLN A 49 -18.67 10.51 -7.85
C GLN A 49 -17.74 11.47 -7.12
N THR A 50 -18.13 11.83 -5.89
CA THR A 50 -17.35 12.73 -5.04
C THR A 50 -17.31 12.20 -3.62
N VAL A 51 -16.10 11.99 -3.11
CA VAL A 51 -15.83 11.67 -1.71
C VAL A 51 -15.65 12.96 -0.93
N THR A 52 -16.24 13.04 0.26
CA THR A 52 -16.11 14.20 1.14
C THR A 52 -15.05 13.91 2.20
N LEU A 53 -13.97 14.68 2.22
CA LEU A 53 -12.92 14.57 3.21
C LEU A 53 -13.29 15.39 4.45
N THR A 54 -13.39 14.73 5.59
CA THR A 54 -13.71 15.34 6.88
C THR A 54 -12.50 15.40 7.82
N GLY A 55 -11.47 14.59 7.52
CA GLY A 55 -10.27 14.41 8.34
C GLY A 55 -10.34 13.21 9.29
N HIS A 56 -11.51 12.59 9.50
CA HIS A 56 -11.65 11.57 10.55
C HIS A 56 -12.52 10.37 10.20
N ASP A 57 -13.11 10.30 9.03
CA ASP A 57 -14.03 9.21 8.63
C ASP A 57 -13.78 8.66 7.21
N LEU A 58 -12.66 9.02 6.59
CA LEU A 58 -12.27 8.46 5.30
C LEU A 58 -12.10 6.94 5.42
N THR A 59 -12.84 6.20 4.61
CA THR A 59 -12.74 4.75 4.52
C THR A 59 -11.74 4.30 3.46
N ILE A 60 -11.22 3.08 3.59
CA ILE A 60 -10.33 2.49 2.58
C ILE A 60 -11.04 2.37 1.23
N ASP A 61 -12.33 2.02 1.22
CA ASP A 61 -13.11 1.91 -0.01
C ASP A 61 -13.25 3.26 -0.72
N GLU A 62 -13.48 4.35 0.01
CA GLU A 62 -13.52 5.70 -0.54
C GLU A 62 -12.15 6.14 -1.07
N LEU A 63 -11.07 5.82 -0.35
CA LEU A 63 -9.70 6.06 -0.85
C LEU A 63 -9.48 5.34 -2.18
N VAL A 64 -9.87 4.06 -2.28
CA VAL A 64 -9.76 3.28 -3.52
C VAL A 64 -10.60 3.89 -4.65
N GLN A 65 -11.82 4.38 -4.37
CA GLN A 65 -12.64 5.07 -5.36
C GLN A 65 -11.91 6.28 -5.96
N VAL A 66 -11.24 7.07 -5.14
CA VAL A 66 -10.49 8.24 -5.62
C VAL A 66 -9.18 7.82 -6.31
N ALA A 67 -8.41 6.95 -5.67
CA ALA A 67 -7.07 6.60 -6.14
C ALA A 67 -7.11 5.78 -7.43
N ARG A 68 -7.95 4.73 -7.51
CA ARG A 68 -8.00 3.79 -8.64
C ARG A 68 -9.05 4.11 -9.67
N TYR A 69 -10.21 4.62 -9.22
CA TYR A 69 -11.36 4.79 -10.10
C TYR A 69 -11.66 6.26 -10.43
N GLY A 70 -10.81 7.18 -9.95
CA GLY A 70 -10.83 8.60 -10.34
C GLY A 70 -12.03 9.37 -9.81
N ALA A 71 -12.66 8.94 -8.71
CA ALA A 71 -13.65 9.75 -8.02
C ALA A 71 -13.02 11.07 -7.58
N LYS A 72 -13.83 12.12 -7.54
CA LYS A 72 -13.42 13.44 -7.09
C LYS A 72 -13.43 13.55 -5.58
N VAL A 73 -12.77 14.55 -5.04
CA VAL A 73 -12.78 14.86 -3.62
C VAL A 73 -13.27 16.28 -3.36
N ARG A 74 -13.84 16.50 -2.19
CA ARG A 74 -14.14 17.83 -1.66
C ARG A 74 -13.94 17.83 -0.15
N LEU A 75 -13.61 18.98 0.40
CA LEU A 75 -13.58 19.17 1.86
C LEU A 75 -14.98 19.42 2.40
N SER A 76 -15.30 18.88 3.57
CA SER A 76 -16.45 19.32 4.33
C SER A 76 -16.28 20.78 4.79
N ALA A 77 -17.38 21.46 5.09
CA ALA A 77 -17.32 22.82 5.64
C ALA A 77 -16.58 22.85 6.97
N GLU A 78 -16.80 21.83 7.81
CA GLU A 78 -16.12 21.67 9.10
C GLU A 78 -14.61 21.47 8.94
N ALA A 79 -14.19 20.61 8.02
CA ALA A 79 -12.77 20.38 7.73
C ALA A 79 -12.06 21.65 7.23
N LYS A 80 -12.71 22.42 6.36
CA LYS A 80 -12.20 23.73 5.91
C LYS A 80 -12.04 24.70 7.06
N GLN A 81 -13.05 24.80 7.93
CA GLN A 81 -13.02 25.72 9.06
C GLN A 81 -11.93 25.33 10.05
N ARG A 82 -11.84 24.04 10.39
CA ARG A 82 -10.80 23.51 11.29
C ARG A 82 -9.40 23.81 10.77
N GLN A 83 -9.15 23.54 9.48
CA GLN A 83 -7.86 23.81 8.85
C GLN A 83 -7.51 25.29 8.89
N SER A 84 -8.47 26.19 8.58
CA SER A 84 -8.27 27.63 8.68
C SER A 84 -7.97 28.06 10.12
N ASP A 85 -8.73 27.56 11.09
CA ASP A 85 -8.53 27.88 12.51
C ASP A 85 -7.17 27.44 13.03
N ILE A 86 -6.67 26.29 12.57
CA ILE A 86 -5.34 25.80 12.93
C ILE A 86 -4.24 26.68 12.34
N TRP A 87 -4.37 27.09 11.08
CA TRP A 87 -3.44 28.01 10.44
C TRP A 87 -3.43 29.37 11.16
N ASP A 88 -4.62 29.95 11.40
CA ASP A 88 -4.79 31.21 12.10
C ASP A 88 -4.19 31.18 13.51
N LEU A 89 -4.39 30.08 14.26
CA LEU A 89 -3.82 29.89 15.60
C LEU A 89 -2.29 29.80 15.59
N MET A 90 -1.71 29.18 14.56
CA MET A 90 -0.25 29.14 14.41
C MET A 90 0.33 30.53 14.15
N ILE A 91 -0.33 31.32 13.30
CA ILE A 91 0.07 32.70 13.02
C ILE A 91 0.00 33.56 14.30
N GLU A 92 -1.11 33.48 15.05
CA GLU A 92 -1.28 34.17 16.30
C GLU A 92 -0.22 33.76 17.34
N GLY A 93 0.02 32.45 17.48
CA GLY A 93 1.03 31.94 18.42
C GLY A 93 2.43 32.49 18.14
N ALA A 94 2.82 32.58 16.87
CA ALA A 94 4.11 33.19 16.52
C ALA A 94 4.12 34.71 16.83
N THR A 95 3.01 35.40 16.61
CA THR A 95 2.85 36.82 16.95
C THR A 95 2.94 37.05 18.44
N GLU A 96 2.35 36.19 19.27
CA GLU A 96 2.47 36.22 20.73
C GLU A 96 3.85 35.78 21.24
N GLY A 97 4.73 35.25 20.38
CA GLY A 97 6.08 34.79 20.73
C GLY A 97 6.15 33.35 21.26
N VAL A 98 5.09 32.55 21.05
CA VAL A 98 5.09 31.11 21.34
C VAL A 98 6.17 30.43 20.48
N PRO A 99 7.07 29.60 21.05
CA PRO A 99 8.06 28.88 20.27
C PRO A 99 7.39 27.73 19.50
N ILE A 100 7.44 27.78 18.17
CA ILE A 100 6.80 26.80 17.29
C ILE A 100 7.87 26.12 16.45
N TYR A 101 8.02 24.79 16.67
CA TYR A 101 8.93 23.95 15.92
C TYR A 101 8.61 24.00 14.41
N LEU A 102 9.63 23.99 13.56
CA LEU A 102 9.54 24.03 12.11
C LEU A 102 8.90 25.32 11.54
N PHE A 103 8.54 26.27 12.38
CA PHE A 103 7.94 27.52 11.95
C PHE A 103 8.78 28.75 12.34
N ASN A 104 8.67 29.26 13.59
CA ASN A 104 9.54 30.33 14.06
C ASN A 104 10.82 29.79 14.76
N ARG A 105 10.99 28.48 14.78
CA ARG A 105 12.21 27.75 15.11
C ARG A 105 12.65 26.90 13.91
N ASN A 106 13.96 26.62 13.81
CA ASN A 106 14.49 25.74 12.77
C ASN A 106 14.06 24.29 13.02
N PRO A 107 14.09 23.42 11.98
CA PRO A 107 13.95 21.98 12.13
C PRO A 107 15.19 21.30 12.71
N GLY A 108 15.03 20.04 13.16
CA GLY A 108 16.12 19.13 13.53
C GLY A 108 17.07 19.69 14.57
N SER A 109 18.37 19.54 14.35
CA SER A 109 19.42 20.00 15.26
C SER A 109 19.42 21.51 15.53
N GLY A 110 18.84 22.29 14.63
CA GLY A 110 18.70 23.74 14.77
C GLY A 110 17.47 24.21 15.54
N ARG A 111 16.68 23.34 16.16
CA ARG A 111 15.35 23.60 16.75
C ARG A 111 15.28 24.73 17.77
N GLU A 112 16.37 25.10 18.41
CA GLU A 112 16.45 26.22 19.34
C GLU A 112 16.79 27.55 18.66
N ILE A 113 17.17 27.54 17.39
CA ILE A 113 17.51 28.75 16.63
C ILE A 113 16.23 29.48 16.25
N VAL A 114 16.12 30.72 16.68
CA VAL A 114 15.01 31.62 16.33
C VAL A 114 15.17 32.09 14.89
N ARG A 115 14.18 31.84 14.06
CA ARG A 115 14.14 32.28 12.65
C ARG A 115 13.61 33.70 12.49
N PHE A 116 12.54 33.97 13.22
CA PHE A 116 11.91 35.30 13.30
C PHE A 116 11.16 35.45 14.60
N THR A 117 10.78 36.68 14.92
CA THR A 117 9.93 37.05 16.05
C THR A 117 8.82 38.00 15.59
N GLY A 118 7.68 37.97 16.30
CA GLY A 118 6.51 38.80 15.99
C GLY A 118 5.68 38.27 14.82
N ASP A 119 4.84 39.11 14.25
CA ASP A 119 3.89 38.75 13.20
C ASP A 119 4.56 38.12 11.97
N PRO A 120 4.28 36.86 11.65
CA PRO A 120 4.83 36.18 10.47
C PRO A 120 4.31 36.77 9.13
N LEU A 121 3.17 37.44 9.13
CA LEU A 121 2.59 38.03 7.94
C LEU A 121 3.16 39.43 7.64
N SER A 122 3.95 39.99 8.58
CA SER A 122 4.56 41.30 8.41
C SER A 122 5.48 41.37 7.19
N PRO A 123 5.64 42.54 6.56
CA PRO A 123 6.58 42.75 5.45
C PRO A 123 8.04 42.41 5.80
N GLU A 124 8.39 42.48 7.09
CA GLU A 124 9.74 42.15 7.57
C GLU A 124 9.97 40.60 7.63
N ASN A 125 8.98 39.82 8.09
CA ASN A 125 9.11 38.42 8.35
C ASN A 125 8.77 37.54 7.13
N ARG A 126 7.84 37.96 6.29
CA ARG A 126 7.45 37.21 5.08
C ARG A 126 8.60 36.80 4.17
N PRO A 127 9.61 37.66 3.87
CA PRO A 127 10.78 37.24 3.11
C PRO A 127 11.61 36.16 3.78
N LYS A 128 11.75 36.19 5.12
CA LYS A 128 12.49 35.19 5.91
C LYS A 128 11.81 33.81 5.84
N LEU A 129 10.48 33.80 5.70
CA LEU A 129 9.68 32.57 5.55
C LEU A 129 9.71 32.01 4.13
N LYS A 130 9.99 32.84 3.12
CA LYS A 130 10.24 32.35 1.75
C LYS A 130 11.46 31.48 1.65
N ASP A 131 12.47 31.67 2.48
CA ASP A 131 13.65 30.83 2.52
C ASP A 131 13.35 29.43 3.09
N VAL A 132 12.30 29.30 3.91
CA VAL A 132 11.75 28.00 4.36
C VAL A 132 11.01 27.29 3.24
N GLN A 133 10.43 28.04 2.31
CA GLN A 133 9.80 27.51 1.10
C GLN A 133 10.81 26.83 0.17
N VAL A 134 12.11 27.10 0.33
CA VAL A 134 13.19 26.40 -0.39
C VAL A 134 13.25 24.93 -0.03
N LEU A 135 12.79 24.52 1.17
CA LEU A 135 12.57 23.10 1.50
C LEU A 135 11.44 22.47 0.67
N GLY A 136 10.56 23.29 0.10
CA GLY A 136 9.46 22.87 -0.77
C GLY A 136 9.74 23.00 -2.26
N GLN A 137 10.94 23.39 -2.67
CA GLN A 137 11.30 23.35 -4.09
C GLN A 137 12.05 22.06 -4.40
N PRO A 138 11.72 21.35 -5.50
CA PRO A 138 12.58 20.29 -5.97
C PRO A 138 13.92 20.97 -6.18
N GLN A 139 14.82 20.77 -5.27
CA GLN A 139 16.21 21.09 -5.52
C GLN A 139 16.57 20.18 -6.69
N ILE A 140 16.67 20.74 -7.87
CA ILE A 140 17.48 20.17 -8.92
C ILE A 140 18.87 20.11 -8.28
N SER A 141 19.10 19.00 -7.58
CA SER A 141 20.26 18.87 -6.74
C SER A 141 21.45 18.75 -7.65
N VAL A 142 22.26 19.80 -7.68
CA VAL A 142 23.66 19.68 -8.11
C VAL A 142 24.51 18.99 -7.04
N ASN A 143 23.87 18.47 -5.98
CA ASN A 143 24.52 17.79 -4.87
C ASN A 143 24.15 16.30 -4.93
N PRO A 144 24.98 15.46 -5.59
CA PRO A 144 24.75 14.03 -5.60
C PRO A 144 24.79 13.51 -4.16
N GLY A 145 23.72 12.90 -3.70
CA GLY A 145 23.57 12.34 -2.36
C GLY A 145 22.55 13.06 -1.49
N ARG A 146 21.89 14.08 -1.97
CA ARG A 146 20.71 14.64 -1.34
C ARG A 146 19.49 14.13 -2.08
N GLU A 147 18.71 13.25 -1.41
CA GLU A 147 17.36 12.88 -1.78
C GLU A 147 17.21 12.18 -3.14
N GLY A 148 17.60 10.90 -3.18
CA GLY A 148 17.02 9.94 -4.07
C GLY A 148 17.07 10.19 -5.58
N ASP A 149 18.14 10.77 -6.08
CA ASP A 149 18.43 10.85 -7.52
C ASP A 149 18.73 9.46 -8.15
N TYR A 150 18.01 8.42 -7.68
CA TYR A 150 18.22 7.02 -8.10
C TYR A 150 17.24 6.58 -9.19
N ASP A 151 16.71 7.47 -10.01
CA ASP A 151 15.79 7.18 -11.13
C ASP A 151 14.57 6.33 -10.76
N SER A 152 14.18 6.28 -9.48
CA SER A 152 13.03 5.50 -9.06
C SER A 152 11.84 6.42 -8.83
N GLU A 153 10.89 6.41 -9.76
CA GLU A 153 9.59 7.07 -9.58
C GLU A 153 8.52 6.04 -9.18
N ILE A 154 7.44 6.52 -8.55
CA ILE A 154 6.23 5.73 -8.33
C ILE A 154 5.58 5.50 -9.69
N ALA A 155 5.64 4.26 -10.17
CA ALA A 155 5.13 3.90 -11.49
C ALA A 155 3.61 3.76 -11.52
N ASP A 156 3.01 3.31 -10.43
CA ASP A 156 1.57 3.06 -10.32
C ASP A 156 0.84 4.36 -9.92
N GLU A 157 0.02 4.90 -10.82
CA GLU A 157 -0.70 6.18 -10.57
C GLU A 157 -1.61 6.11 -9.35
N ASP A 158 -2.24 4.96 -9.11
CA ASP A 158 -3.11 4.78 -7.94
C ASP A 158 -2.36 4.95 -6.62
N VAL A 159 -1.09 4.54 -6.55
CA VAL A 159 -0.23 4.72 -5.38
C VAL A 159 0.03 6.21 -5.12
N ALA A 160 0.47 6.96 -6.13
CA ALA A 160 0.70 8.40 -5.99
C ALA A 160 -0.60 9.15 -5.62
N ARG A 161 -1.72 8.78 -6.22
CA ARG A 161 -3.04 9.35 -5.90
C ARG A 161 -3.50 9.00 -4.49
N ALA A 162 -3.25 7.78 -4.01
CA ALA A 162 -3.56 7.38 -2.63
C ALA A 162 -2.79 8.24 -1.61
N ILE A 163 -1.50 8.50 -1.87
CA ILE A 163 -0.68 9.42 -1.05
C ILE A 163 -1.32 10.82 -1.03
N MET A 164 -1.68 11.36 -2.20
CA MET A 164 -2.31 12.69 -2.29
C MET A 164 -3.64 12.77 -1.53
N VAL A 165 -4.47 11.72 -1.58
CA VAL A 165 -5.77 11.67 -0.88
C VAL A 165 -5.59 11.61 0.63
N VAL A 166 -4.71 10.72 1.13
CA VAL A 166 -4.40 10.65 2.56
C VAL A 166 -3.87 12.00 3.05
N ARG A 167 -2.90 12.56 2.33
CA ARG A 167 -2.35 13.88 2.65
C ARG A 167 -3.44 14.95 2.70
N ALA A 168 -4.34 14.99 1.71
CA ALA A 168 -5.44 15.96 1.70
C ALA A 168 -6.38 15.80 2.90
N ASN A 169 -6.64 14.56 3.33
CA ASN A 169 -7.46 14.29 4.50
C ASN A 169 -6.77 14.73 5.80
N GLN A 170 -5.49 14.40 5.98
CA GLN A 170 -4.68 14.76 7.15
C GLN A 170 -4.39 16.27 7.22
N MET A 171 -4.24 16.95 6.07
CA MET A 171 -4.03 18.41 6.02
C MET A 171 -5.16 19.21 6.65
N THR A 172 -6.33 18.61 6.88
CA THR A 172 -7.42 19.25 7.63
C THR A 172 -7.07 19.49 9.11
N TYR A 173 -5.97 18.93 9.59
CA TYR A 173 -5.40 19.10 10.94
C TYR A 173 -4.01 19.75 10.92
N MET A 174 -3.56 20.25 9.78
CA MET A 174 -2.26 20.90 9.65
C MET A 174 -2.38 22.41 9.49
N PRO A 175 -1.37 23.17 9.87
CA PRO A 175 -1.33 24.61 9.67
C PRO A 175 -0.96 24.98 8.23
N ALA A 176 -1.62 24.35 7.25
CA ALA A 176 -1.49 24.67 5.84
C ALA A 176 -2.29 25.91 5.48
N SER A 177 -1.81 26.70 4.53
CA SER A 177 -2.62 27.81 4.01
C SER A 177 -3.86 27.28 3.28
N PRO A 178 -5.02 27.97 3.35
CA PRO A 178 -6.23 27.52 2.66
C PRO A 178 -6.07 27.34 1.16
N GLN A 179 -5.19 28.15 0.53
CA GLN A 179 -4.93 28.05 -0.90
C GLN A 179 -4.15 26.82 -1.30
N ILE A 180 -3.14 26.38 -0.53
CA ILE A 180 -2.38 25.16 -0.85
C ILE A 180 -3.25 23.92 -0.66
N MET A 181 -4.11 23.93 0.34
CA MET A 181 -5.10 22.88 0.58
C MET A 181 -6.07 22.74 -0.60
N GLN A 182 -6.62 23.87 -1.10
CA GLN A 182 -7.51 23.84 -2.26
C GLN A 182 -6.77 23.40 -3.53
N ALA A 183 -5.52 23.82 -3.72
CA ALA A 183 -4.71 23.41 -4.87
C ALA A 183 -4.51 21.89 -4.91
N LEU A 184 -4.27 21.24 -3.77
CA LEU A 184 -4.15 19.77 -3.71
C LEU A 184 -5.47 19.07 -4.11
N ILE A 185 -6.61 19.59 -3.64
CA ILE A 185 -7.94 19.12 -4.04
C ILE A 185 -8.14 19.27 -5.56
N ASP A 186 -7.74 20.41 -6.12
CA ASP A 186 -7.88 20.70 -7.55
C ASP A 186 -6.99 19.77 -8.39
N PHE A 187 -5.76 19.44 -7.95
CA PHE A 187 -4.89 18.48 -8.60
C PHE A 187 -5.53 17.09 -8.67
N ILE A 188 -6.02 16.59 -7.52
CA ILE A 188 -6.69 15.28 -7.45
C ILE A 188 -7.87 15.23 -8.43
N ASN A 189 -8.70 16.30 -8.42
CA ASN A 189 -9.93 16.39 -9.21
C ASN A 189 -9.68 16.59 -10.71
N ALA A 190 -8.58 17.25 -11.07
CA ALA A 190 -8.17 17.42 -12.46
C ALA A 190 -7.45 16.19 -13.03
N GLY A 191 -7.05 15.23 -12.19
CA GLY A 191 -6.26 14.09 -12.61
C GLY A 191 -4.81 14.46 -12.93
N ILE A 192 -4.25 15.45 -12.23
CA ILE A 192 -2.83 15.77 -12.28
C ILE A 192 -2.14 14.99 -11.17
N THR A 193 -1.21 14.13 -11.54
CA THR A 193 -0.44 13.31 -10.60
C THR A 193 1.04 13.71 -10.70
N PRO A 194 1.63 14.31 -9.66
CA PRO A 194 3.05 14.62 -9.64
C PRO A 194 3.91 13.38 -9.89
N ALA A 195 5.03 13.52 -10.58
CA ALA A 195 6.03 12.48 -10.74
C ALA A 195 6.81 12.35 -9.43
N LEU A 196 6.29 11.54 -8.50
CA LEU A 196 6.82 11.36 -7.16
C LEU A 196 7.94 10.32 -7.15
N ARG A 197 8.97 10.54 -6.34
CA ARG A 197 10.04 9.56 -6.15
C ARG A 197 9.58 8.42 -5.24
N ALA A 198 10.00 7.20 -5.59
CA ALA A 198 9.68 5.99 -4.82
C ALA A 198 10.63 5.78 -3.61
N ARG A 199 11.65 6.62 -3.47
CA ARG A 199 12.68 6.53 -2.43
C ARG A 199 12.91 7.89 -1.79
N GLY A 200 13.44 7.89 -0.58
CA GLY A 200 13.78 9.10 0.18
C GLY A 200 12.99 9.25 1.46
N SER A 201 12.01 8.36 1.72
CA SER A 201 11.36 8.22 3.01
C SER A 201 11.89 6.98 3.71
N THR A 202 12.23 7.11 4.99
CA THR A 202 12.59 5.99 5.86
C THR A 202 11.35 5.38 6.53
N GLY A 203 10.18 5.95 6.23
CA GLY A 203 8.90 5.57 6.81
C GLY A 203 8.57 6.36 8.07
N GLU A 204 9.27 7.46 8.25
CA GLU A 204 9.13 8.37 9.37
C GLU A 204 9.19 9.80 8.81
N ALA A 205 8.02 10.46 8.72
CA ALA A 205 7.83 11.72 8.02
C ALA A 205 8.07 11.63 6.49
N GLU A 206 7.08 12.02 5.71
CA GLU A 206 7.10 11.88 4.24
C GLU A 206 8.06 12.85 3.51
N GLY A 207 8.80 13.67 4.26
CA GLY A 207 9.81 14.65 3.83
C GLY A 207 9.91 14.94 2.32
N PRO A 208 10.69 14.18 1.56
CA PRO A 208 10.89 14.44 0.13
C PRO A 208 9.62 14.39 -0.71
N ILE A 209 8.72 13.44 -0.45
CA ILE A 209 7.46 13.28 -1.21
C ILE A 209 6.52 14.48 -0.98
N ALA A 210 6.40 14.93 0.27
CA ALA A 210 5.62 16.13 0.59
C ALA A 210 6.17 17.38 -0.09
N VAL A 211 7.49 17.50 -0.14
CA VAL A 211 8.19 18.59 -0.83
C VAL A 211 7.90 18.55 -2.34
N GLU A 212 7.94 17.39 -2.97
CA GLU A 212 7.62 17.22 -4.39
C GLU A 212 6.17 17.57 -4.69
N ILE A 213 5.22 17.15 -3.83
CA ILE A 213 3.81 17.53 -3.97
C ILE A 213 3.66 19.05 -3.86
N ASN A 214 4.21 19.68 -2.82
CA ASN A 214 4.11 21.14 -2.63
C ASN A 214 4.75 21.89 -3.80
N ALA A 215 5.88 21.43 -4.31
CA ALA A 215 6.54 22.01 -5.47
C ALA A 215 5.68 21.90 -6.74
N ALA A 216 5.04 20.75 -6.95
CA ALA A 216 4.13 20.55 -8.07
C ALA A 216 2.90 21.50 -7.97
N LEU A 217 2.33 21.70 -6.79
CA LEU A 217 1.25 22.67 -6.59
C LEU A 217 1.69 24.10 -6.98
N GLY A 218 2.96 24.44 -6.76
CA GLY A 218 3.61 25.68 -7.21
C GLY A 218 3.99 25.70 -8.69
N GLY A 219 3.72 24.63 -9.45
CA GLY A 219 4.02 24.56 -10.88
C GLY A 219 5.42 24.05 -11.22
N ALA A 220 6.22 23.61 -10.23
CA ALA A 220 7.56 23.08 -10.45
C ALA A 220 7.55 21.56 -10.72
N GLY A 221 8.68 21.04 -11.24
CA GLY A 221 8.84 19.62 -11.52
C GLY A 221 8.03 19.11 -12.71
N GLU A 222 7.77 17.81 -12.70
CA GLU A 222 7.01 17.10 -13.73
C GLU A 222 5.80 16.41 -13.13
N ALA A 223 4.79 16.20 -13.95
CA ALA A 223 3.56 15.52 -13.57
C ALA A 223 3.02 14.67 -14.73
N TYR A 224 2.21 13.70 -14.38
CA TYR A 224 1.38 12.97 -15.34
C TYR A 224 0.01 13.60 -15.43
N TYR A 225 -0.46 13.83 -16.65
CA TYR A 225 -1.79 14.30 -16.93
C TYR A 225 -2.39 13.45 -18.04
N HIS A 226 -3.48 12.74 -17.75
CA HIS A 226 -4.05 11.71 -18.64
C HIS A 226 -3.01 10.69 -19.14
N GLY A 227 -2.17 10.20 -18.25
CA GLY A 227 -1.12 9.21 -18.54
C GLY A 227 0.10 9.75 -19.30
N MET A 228 0.13 11.04 -19.63
CA MET A 228 1.24 11.67 -20.35
C MET A 228 2.11 12.49 -19.39
N ARG A 229 3.40 12.21 -19.39
CA ARG A 229 4.41 12.98 -18.65
C ARG A 229 4.67 14.34 -19.31
N MET A 230 4.68 15.39 -18.51
CA MET A 230 4.97 16.75 -18.95
C MET A 230 5.44 17.62 -17.77
N SER A 231 5.88 18.85 -18.04
CA SER A 231 6.12 19.80 -16.93
C SER A 231 4.81 20.08 -16.19
N THR A 232 4.89 20.24 -14.87
CA THR A 232 3.71 20.54 -14.04
C THR A 232 3.01 21.83 -14.50
N THR A 233 3.78 22.84 -14.91
CA THR A 233 3.21 24.08 -15.48
C THR A 233 2.35 23.80 -16.73
N GLU A 234 2.76 22.89 -17.61
CA GLU A 234 1.98 22.51 -18.79
C GLU A 234 0.75 21.68 -18.41
N ALA A 235 0.87 20.78 -17.44
CA ALA A 235 -0.28 20.02 -16.91
C ALA A 235 -1.35 20.94 -16.32
N LEU A 236 -0.96 21.91 -15.50
CA LEU A 236 -1.84 22.94 -14.94
C LEU A 236 -2.54 23.74 -16.04
N ARG A 237 -1.77 24.22 -17.02
CA ARG A 237 -2.32 24.99 -18.16
C ARG A 237 -3.36 24.17 -18.93
N ARG A 238 -3.11 22.90 -19.19
CA ARG A 238 -4.07 22.00 -19.88
C ARG A 238 -5.32 21.72 -19.05
N ALA A 239 -5.17 21.66 -17.74
CA ALA A 239 -6.27 21.45 -16.81
C ALA A 239 -7.07 22.74 -16.53
N GLY A 240 -6.63 23.90 -17.04
CA GLY A 240 -7.25 25.20 -16.75
C GLY A 240 -6.99 25.68 -15.32
N LEU A 241 -5.91 25.21 -14.68
CA LEU A 241 -5.47 25.57 -13.34
C LEU A 241 -4.25 26.50 -13.39
N HIS A 242 -3.97 27.14 -12.28
CA HIS A 242 -2.82 28.02 -12.11
C HIS A 242 -1.89 27.50 -11.02
N PRO A 243 -0.56 27.75 -11.11
CA PRO A 243 0.35 27.47 -10.03
C PRO A 243 -0.07 28.18 -8.74
N THR A 244 -0.05 27.45 -7.63
CA THR A 244 -0.31 27.98 -6.29
C THR A 244 0.98 27.89 -5.50
N PRO A 245 1.73 28.98 -5.37
CA PRO A 245 2.96 28.99 -4.57
C PRO A 245 2.64 28.77 -3.09
N THR A 246 3.56 28.10 -2.40
CA THR A 246 3.47 27.97 -0.94
C THR A 246 3.48 29.33 -0.26
N ASP A 247 2.75 29.46 0.83
CA ASP A 247 2.69 30.66 1.68
C ASP A 247 3.20 30.34 3.10
N VAL A 248 3.04 31.31 3.98
CA VAL A 248 3.44 31.22 5.38
C VAL A 248 2.80 29.99 6.04
N GLY A 249 3.61 29.14 6.64
CA GLY A 249 3.17 27.92 7.30
C GLY A 249 3.24 26.66 6.45
N ASP A 250 3.13 26.75 5.12
CA ASP A 250 3.07 25.56 4.25
C ASP A 250 4.33 24.67 4.33
N GLY A 251 5.48 25.26 4.66
CA GLY A 251 6.72 24.52 4.90
C GLY A 251 6.68 23.58 6.11
N THR A 252 5.71 23.77 7.02
CA THR A 252 5.54 22.87 8.18
C THR A 252 4.82 21.57 7.83
N THR A 253 4.18 21.48 6.67
CA THR A 253 3.30 20.36 6.29
C THR A 253 4.05 19.13 5.79
N THR A 254 5.31 18.97 6.17
CA THR A 254 6.19 17.88 5.68
C THR A 254 6.41 16.76 6.71
N THR A 255 5.86 16.87 7.92
CA THR A 255 6.03 15.91 9.01
C THR A 255 4.77 15.06 9.20
N VAL A 256 4.45 14.25 8.21
CA VAL A 256 3.30 13.33 8.16
C VAL A 256 3.69 12.06 7.42
N ASN A 257 2.84 11.03 7.41
CA ASN A 257 3.13 9.71 6.87
C ASN A 257 2.16 9.28 5.76
N ALA A 258 1.70 10.19 4.94
CA ALA A 258 0.81 9.86 3.82
C ALA A 258 1.47 8.95 2.79
N ASP A 259 2.80 9.03 2.64
CA ASP A 259 3.61 8.25 1.71
C ASP A 259 3.62 6.75 2.01
N VAL A 260 3.50 6.35 3.27
CA VAL A 260 3.39 4.94 3.67
C VAL A 260 1.93 4.53 3.90
N THR A 261 1.10 5.46 4.37
CA THR A 261 -0.31 5.18 4.70
C THR A 261 -1.16 4.95 3.44
N GLY A 262 -0.95 5.74 2.38
CA GLY A 262 -1.65 5.57 1.11
C GLY A 262 -1.42 4.18 0.47
N PRO A 263 -0.16 3.77 0.25
CA PRO A 263 0.15 2.41 -0.22
C PRO A 263 -0.35 1.31 0.71
N ALA A 264 -0.28 1.48 2.04
CA ALA A 264 -0.81 0.52 3.00
C ALA A 264 -2.34 0.36 2.88
N ALA A 265 -3.07 1.43 2.60
CA ALA A 265 -4.52 1.36 2.36
C ALA A 265 -4.86 0.56 1.09
N LEU A 266 -4.09 0.75 0.01
CA LEU A 266 -4.23 -0.07 -1.19
C LEU A 266 -3.86 -1.54 -0.94
N LEU A 267 -2.82 -1.81 -0.14
CA LEU A 267 -2.44 -3.15 0.30
C LEU A 267 -3.60 -3.84 1.04
N VAL A 268 -4.27 -3.16 1.96
CA VAL A 268 -5.42 -3.70 2.70
C VAL A 268 -6.57 -4.05 1.75
N ALA A 269 -6.86 -3.18 0.78
CA ALA A 269 -7.90 -3.44 -0.21
C ALA A 269 -7.59 -4.68 -1.09
N ASP A 270 -6.34 -4.79 -1.55
CA ASP A 270 -5.91 -5.92 -2.39
C ASP A 270 -5.78 -7.22 -1.62
N ALA A 271 -5.34 -7.17 -0.36
CA ALA A 271 -5.24 -8.32 0.51
C ALA A 271 -6.62 -8.92 0.82
N LYS A 272 -7.64 -8.09 1.06
CA LYS A 272 -9.01 -8.57 1.23
C LYS A 272 -9.47 -9.41 0.05
N ARG A 273 -9.22 -8.92 -1.16
CA ARG A 273 -9.60 -9.63 -2.39
C ARG A 273 -8.86 -10.97 -2.54
N LEU A 274 -7.58 -11.01 -2.16
CA LEU A 274 -6.80 -12.26 -2.14
C LEU A 274 -7.41 -13.25 -1.16
N LEU A 275 -7.70 -12.83 0.07
CA LEU A 275 -8.26 -13.69 1.11
C LEU A 275 -9.65 -14.23 0.74
N GLU A 276 -10.51 -13.40 0.17
CA GLU A 276 -11.82 -13.85 -0.33
C GLU A 276 -11.69 -14.93 -1.43
N TRP A 277 -10.70 -14.80 -2.30
CA TRP A 277 -10.41 -15.83 -3.31
C TRP A 277 -9.72 -17.06 -2.72
N ALA A 278 -8.89 -16.90 -1.68
CA ALA A 278 -8.27 -18.02 -0.98
C ALA A 278 -9.31 -18.94 -0.33
N ASP A 279 -10.39 -18.37 0.23
CA ASP A 279 -11.51 -19.13 0.79
C ASP A 279 -12.23 -19.94 -0.29
N ILE A 280 -12.51 -19.35 -1.47
CA ILE A 280 -13.12 -20.05 -2.61
C ILE A 280 -12.21 -21.15 -3.14
N ALA A 281 -10.92 -20.87 -3.31
CA ALA A 281 -9.94 -21.87 -3.78
C ALA A 281 -9.82 -23.04 -2.80
N TYR A 282 -9.82 -22.75 -1.50
CA TYR A 282 -9.81 -23.80 -0.49
C TYR A 282 -11.08 -24.67 -0.54
N ALA A 283 -12.26 -24.07 -0.74
CA ALA A 283 -13.49 -24.84 -0.93
C ALA A 283 -13.47 -25.71 -2.21
N ILE A 284 -12.82 -25.23 -3.28
CA ILE A 284 -12.56 -25.99 -4.51
C ILE A 284 -11.61 -27.17 -4.22
N ASP A 285 -10.54 -26.95 -3.48
CA ASP A 285 -9.56 -27.99 -3.14
C ASP A 285 -10.16 -29.08 -2.29
N LEU A 286 -10.95 -28.73 -1.28
CA LEU A 286 -11.66 -29.71 -0.46
C LEU A 286 -12.54 -30.62 -1.33
N ASN A 287 -13.28 -30.06 -2.29
CA ASN A 287 -14.08 -30.83 -3.24
C ASN A 287 -13.21 -31.72 -4.14
N GLY A 288 -12.15 -31.13 -4.71
CA GLY A 288 -11.22 -31.84 -5.58
C GLY A 288 -10.52 -33.04 -4.88
N MET A 289 -10.13 -32.86 -3.62
CA MET A 289 -9.46 -33.90 -2.84
C MET A 289 -10.43 -35.00 -2.35
N ASN A 290 -11.72 -34.77 -2.29
CA ASN A 290 -12.71 -35.56 -1.54
C ASN A 290 -12.46 -35.54 -0.03
N SER A 291 -12.17 -34.35 0.48
CA SER A 291 -11.72 -34.12 1.85
C SER A 291 -12.79 -34.41 2.91
N SER A 292 -12.32 -34.76 4.11
CA SER A 292 -13.14 -34.67 5.31
C SER A 292 -13.33 -33.21 5.71
N VAL A 293 -14.59 -32.77 5.77
CA VAL A 293 -14.94 -31.38 6.15
C VAL A 293 -15.30 -31.24 7.64
N THR A 294 -15.15 -32.32 8.41
CA THR A 294 -15.43 -32.32 9.85
C THR A 294 -14.62 -31.28 10.64
N PRO A 295 -13.36 -30.93 10.27
CA PRO A 295 -12.65 -29.85 10.95
C PRO A 295 -13.37 -28.50 10.94
N LEU A 296 -14.22 -28.24 9.95
CA LEU A 296 -14.96 -26.99 9.81
C LEU A 296 -16.28 -26.94 10.63
N PHE A 297 -16.67 -28.05 11.23
CA PHE A 297 -17.97 -28.15 11.90
C PHE A 297 -18.03 -27.32 13.19
N THR A 298 -19.18 -26.73 13.46
CA THR A 298 -19.40 -25.86 14.63
C THR A 298 -18.94 -26.47 15.95
N PRO A 299 -19.20 -27.77 16.27
CA PRO A 299 -18.71 -28.34 17.53
C PRO A 299 -17.19 -28.35 17.67
N VAL A 300 -16.47 -28.46 16.54
CA VAL A 300 -15.01 -28.37 16.55
C VAL A 300 -14.56 -26.95 16.86
N GLN A 301 -15.22 -25.98 16.23
CA GLN A 301 -14.89 -24.56 16.37
C GLN A 301 -15.20 -24.02 17.76
N THR A 302 -16.28 -24.45 18.39
CA THR A 302 -16.65 -24.05 19.75
C THR A 302 -15.68 -24.52 20.82
N ASN A 303 -14.95 -25.62 20.58
CA ASN A 303 -13.89 -26.10 21.49
C ASN A 303 -12.64 -25.20 21.48
N ARG A 304 -12.49 -24.35 20.46
CA ARG A 304 -11.37 -23.44 20.31
C ARG A 304 -11.87 -22.10 19.74
N PRO A 305 -12.36 -21.21 20.60
CA PRO A 305 -13.14 -20.04 20.18
C PRO A 305 -12.26 -18.86 19.75
N TYR A 306 -11.43 -19.05 18.72
CA TYR A 306 -10.73 -17.98 18.03
C TYR A 306 -11.66 -17.34 16.99
N PRO A 307 -12.06 -16.08 17.13
CA PRO A 307 -13.15 -15.51 16.33
C PRO A 307 -12.89 -15.59 14.82
N TRP A 308 -11.68 -15.26 14.39
CA TRP A 308 -11.34 -15.21 12.97
C TRP A 308 -11.11 -16.59 12.33
N ILE A 309 -10.56 -17.53 13.09
CA ILE A 309 -10.44 -18.94 12.66
C ILE A 309 -11.84 -19.54 12.48
N ASN A 310 -12.73 -19.28 13.44
CA ASN A 310 -14.11 -19.75 13.39
C ASN A 310 -14.91 -19.06 12.26
N TYR A 311 -14.61 -17.79 11.99
CA TYR A 311 -15.18 -17.06 10.86
C TYR A 311 -14.81 -17.71 9.52
N ASP A 312 -13.53 -18.01 9.30
CA ASP A 312 -13.08 -18.63 8.06
C ASP A 312 -13.66 -20.04 7.89
N ALA A 313 -13.62 -20.85 8.95
CA ALA A 313 -14.26 -22.17 8.95
C ALA A 313 -15.73 -22.12 8.59
N ALA A 314 -16.48 -21.16 9.15
CA ALA A 314 -17.88 -20.97 8.88
C ALA A 314 -18.15 -20.53 7.43
N ARG A 315 -17.30 -19.63 6.88
CA ARG A 315 -17.39 -19.18 5.47
C ARG A 315 -17.19 -20.34 4.52
N VAL A 316 -16.12 -21.11 4.70
CA VAL A 316 -15.80 -22.24 3.83
C VAL A 316 -16.89 -23.32 3.92
N LEU A 317 -17.37 -23.62 5.13
CA LEU A 317 -18.47 -24.58 5.32
C LEU A 317 -19.75 -24.12 4.64
N ASP A 318 -20.08 -22.84 4.71
CA ASP A 318 -21.25 -22.28 4.03
C ASP A 318 -21.13 -22.34 2.50
N MET A 319 -19.95 -22.10 1.94
CA MET A 319 -19.65 -22.29 0.51
C MET A 319 -19.86 -23.74 0.05
N LEU A 320 -19.61 -24.69 0.94
CA LEU A 320 -19.77 -26.15 0.69
C LEU A 320 -21.20 -26.64 0.89
N ARG A 321 -22.16 -25.78 1.23
CA ARG A 321 -23.57 -26.17 1.40
C ARG A 321 -24.10 -26.80 0.12
N GLY A 322 -24.62 -28.03 0.23
CA GLY A 322 -25.05 -28.85 -0.91
C GLY A 322 -23.94 -29.64 -1.59
N SER A 323 -22.69 -29.52 -1.17
CA SER A 323 -21.59 -30.33 -1.70
C SER A 323 -21.76 -31.82 -1.35
N TYR A 324 -21.31 -32.69 -2.27
CA TYR A 324 -21.22 -34.13 -2.03
C TYR A 324 -20.33 -34.49 -0.83
N LEU A 325 -19.45 -33.57 -0.40
CA LEU A 325 -18.63 -33.74 0.79
C LEU A 325 -19.44 -33.88 2.08
N LEU A 326 -20.68 -33.41 2.07
CA LEU A 326 -21.60 -33.51 3.20
C LEU A 326 -22.45 -34.79 3.17
N GLN A 327 -22.28 -35.61 2.12
CA GLN A 327 -22.92 -36.93 2.01
C GLN A 327 -22.03 -38.01 2.64
N ASP A 328 -22.67 -39.12 3.06
CA ASP A 328 -21.93 -40.30 3.56
C ASP A 328 -21.08 -40.88 2.46
N ASP A 329 -19.80 -41.13 2.76
CA ASP A 329 -18.85 -41.80 1.89
C ASP A 329 -17.88 -42.64 2.76
N PRO A 330 -18.12 -43.95 2.91
CA PRO A 330 -17.30 -44.80 3.73
C PRO A 330 -15.87 -45.00 3.19
N LYS A 331 -15.59 -44.58 1.95
CA LYS A 331 -14.25 -44.58 1.37
C LYS A 331 -13.46 -43.31 1.60
N ARG A 332 -14.12 -42.26 2.07
CA ARG A 332 -13.46 -40.98 2.37
C ARG A 332 -12.49 -41.16 3.53
N ILE A 333 -11.27 -40.64 3.38
CA ILE A 333 -10.28 -40.70 4.45
C ILE A 333 -10.75 -39.91 5.67
N ILE A 334 -10.42 -40.38 6.86
CA ILE A 334 -10.83 -39.77 8.13
C ILE A 334 -10.06 -38.47 8.35
N GLN A 335 -8.81 -38.39 7.92
CA GLN A 335 -7.91 -37.30 8.21
C GLN A 335 -7.08 -36.93 6.99
N ASP A 336 -7.32 -35.74 6.46
CA ASP A 336 -6.52 -35.14 5.39
C ASP A 336 -5.14 -34.67 5.86
N PRO A 337 -4.21 -34.41 4.92
CA PRO A 337 -2.96 -33.71 5.24
C PRO A 337 -3.22 -32.38 5.93
N GLU A 338 -2.28 -31.93 6.74
CA GLU A 338 -2.43 -30.67 7.48
C GLU A 338 -2.65 -29.46 6.59
N SER A 339 -2.02 -29.42 5.42
CA SER A 339 -2.20 -28.36 4.43
C SER A 339 -3.63 -28.24 3.88
N LEU A 340 -4.47 -29.28 4.03
CA LEU A 340 -5.90 -29.23 3.74
C LEU A 340 -6.71 -29.04 5.02
N ARG A 341 -6.59 -29.94 6.00
CA ARG A 341 -7.43 -29.88 7.19
C ARG A 341 -7.20 -28.68 8.12
N ALA A 342 -6.04 -28.01 8.00
CA ALA A 342 -5.69 -26.84 8.80
C ALA A 342 -5.55 -25.56 7.97
N SER A 343 -5.91 -25.54 6.68
CA SER A 343 -5.89 -24.31 5.88
C SER A 343 -6.73 -23.20 6.49
N TYR A 344 -7.94 -23.50 6.97
CA TYR A 344 -8.81 -22.53 7.63
C TYR A 344 -8.17 -21.87 8.88
N VAL A 345 -7.27 -22.59 9.56
CA VAL A 345 -6.54 -22.02 10.71
C VAL A 345 -5.56 -20.95 10.24
N ARG A 346 -4.86 -21.22 9.13
CA ARG A 346 -3.90 -20.26 8.55
C ARG A 346 -4.61 -19.08 7.91
N GLN A 347 -5.65 -19.34 7.12
CA GLN A 347 -6.45 -18.30 6.47
C GLN A 347 -7.15 -17.42 7.51
N GLY A 348 -7.79 -18.02 8.52
CA GLY A 348 -8.44 -17.27 9.60
C GLY A 348 -7.48 -16.41 10.41
N SER A 349 -6.26 -16.89 10.67
CA SER A 349 -5.22 -16.06 11.31
C SER A 349 -4.76 -14.92 10.40
N THR A 350 -4.72 -15.14 9.08
CA THR A 350 -4.38 -14.08 8.12
C THR A 350 -5.51 -13.04 8.00
N TRP A 351 -6.78 -13.49 8.06
CA TRP A 351 -7.93 -12.60 8.17
C TRP A 351 -7.88 -11.71 9.42
N GLU A 352 -7.43 -12.27 10.57
CA GLU A 352 -7.26 -11.53 11.81
C GLU A 352 -6.20 -10.44 11.67
N GLU A 353 -5.03 -10.76 11.15
CA GLU A 353 -3.97 -9.77 10.94
C GLU A 353 -4.33 -8.74 9.86
N TRP A 354 -5.08 -9.16 8.82
CA TRP A 354 -5.68 -8.21 7.88
C TRP A 354 -6.65 -7.23 8.55
N ALA A 355 -7.49 -7.72 9.46
CA ALA A 355 -8.45 -6.85 10.16
C ALA A 355 -7.73 -5.85 11.07
N HIS A 356 -6.70 -6.29 11.78
CA HIS A 356 -5.87 -5.40 12.59
C HIS A 356 -5.14 -4.36 11.72
N LEU A 357 -4.58 -4.78 10.58
CA LEU A 357 -3.93 -3.86 9.64
C LEU A 357 -4.94 -2.85 9.07
N ARG A 358 -6.14 -3.30 8.69
CA ARG A 358 -7.23 -2.42 8.24
C ARG A 358 -7.57 -1.35 9.26
N ASP A 359 -7.70 -1.74 10.52
CA ASP A 359 -8.09 -0.83 11.61
C ASP A 359 -6.98 0.19 11.88
N ASP A 360 -5.71 -0.23 11.94
CA ASP A 360 -4.56 0.66 12.14
C ASP A 360 -4.36 1.59 10.93
N VAL A 361 -4.51 1.12 9.69
CA VAL A 361 -4.47 1.96 8.48
C VAL A 361 -5.62 2.97 8.48
N THR A 362 -6.83 2.54 8.86
CA THR A 362 -7.99 3.44 8.92
C THR A 362 -7.77 4.55 9.95
N LEU A 363 -7.17 4.22 11.09
CA LEU A 363 -6.79 5.22 12.09
C LEU A 363 -5.73 6.17 11.54
N GLN A 364 -4.68 5.64 10.90
CA GLN A 364 -3.57 6.43 10.37
C GLN A 364 -3.98 7.34 9.20
N MET A 365 -4.95 6.95 8.36
CA MET A 365 -5.48 7.81 7.28
C MET A 365 -6.26 9.02 7.80
N ASN A 366 -6.76 8.91 9.02
CA ASN A 366 -7.63 9.88 9.65
C ASN A 366 -6.88 10.52 10.83
N TRP A 367 -7.36 11.68 11.25
CA TRP A 367 -6.74 12.45 12.32
C TRP A 367 -5.37 13.03 11.92
N SER A 368 -4.63 13.53 12.90
CA SER A 368 -3.35 14.19 12.65
C SER A 368 -2.18 13.37 13.18
N ASP A 369 -1.22 13.13 12.31
CA ASP A 369 0.13 12.68 12.66
C ASP A 369 1.15 13.82 12.49
N HIS A 370 0.70 15.07 12.42
CA HIS A 370 1.52 16.24 12.15
C HIS A 370 2.27 16.74 13.40
N ASN A 371 3.50 17.21 13.20
CA ASN A 371 4.31 17.92 14.17
C ASN A 371 4.67 19.33 13.62
N PRO A 372 4.26 20.42 14.32
CA PRO A 372 3.63 20.49 15.64
C PRO A 372 2.13 20.15 15.65
N ALA A 373 1.62 19.64 16.78
CA ALA A 373 0.19 19.52 17.02
C ALA A 373 -0.37 20.87 17.45
N ILE A 374 -1.47 21.28 16.83
CA ILE A 374 -2.16 22.54 17.11
C ILE A 374 -3.59 22.23 17.52
N THR A 375 -3.92 22.57 18.76
CA THR A 375 -5.22 22.23 19.38
C THR A 375 -6.03 23.50 19.62
N VAL A 376 -6.85 23.86 18.65
CA VAL A 376 -7.72 25.05 18.73
C VAL A 376 -8.80 24.82 19.78
N GLY A 377 -8.99 25.78 20.68
CA GLY A 377 -10.00 25.75 21.74
C GLY A 377 -9.56 25.04 23.02
N ALA A 378 -8.41 24.37 23.01
CA ALA A 378 -7.90 23.73 24.22
C ALA A 378 -7.52 24.80 25.27
N SER A 379 -7.90 24.54 26.52
CA SER A 379 -7.78 25.47 27.65
C SER A 379 -6.87 24.90 28.75
N PRO A 380 -6.17 25.75 29.53
CA PRO A 380 -5.40 25.31 30.69
C PRO A 380 -6.20 24.52 31.72
N GLU A 381 -7.54 24.68 31.74
CA GLU A 381 -8.44 24.00 32.65
C GLU A 381 -8.86 22.59 32.20
N ASP A 382 -8.58 22.20 30.96
CA ASP A 382 -9.03 20.93 30.37
C ASP A 382 -8.33 19.72 31.01
N SER A 383 -7.06 19.90 31.40
CA SER A 383 -6.33 18.86 32.15
C SER A 383 -5.19 19.48 32.97
N TRP A 384 -4.76 18.76 34.03
CA TRP A 384 -3.80 19.27 35.01
C TRP A 384 -2.44 19.66 34.44
N GLU A 385 -1.95 18.96 33.40
CA GLU A 385 -0.65 19.23 32.78
C GLU A 385 -0.67 20.52 31.96
N LEU A 386 -1.82 20.92 31.40
CA LEU A 386 -1.96 22.11 30.57
C LEU A 386 -1.84 23.41 31.41
N SER A 387 -2.15 23.35 32.71
CA SER A 387 -2.00 24.50 33.60
C SER A 387 -0.58 24.67 34.16
N THR A 388 0.35 23.76 33.86
CA THR A 388 1.73 23.87 34.33
C THR A 388 2.47 25.05 33.67
N PRO A 389 3.44 25.68 34.38
CA PRO A 389 4.25 26.74 33.82
C PRO A 389 4.99 26.32 32.52
N TRP A 390 5.29 25.03 32.37
CA TRP A 390 5.93 24.50 31.16
C TRP A 390 4.96 24.50 29.97
N ALA A 391 3.74 23.97 30.13
CA ALA A 391 2.74 23.94 29.06
C ALA A 391 2.30 25.36 28.66
N MET A 392 2.17 26.27 29.62
CA MET A 392 1.78 27.66 29.40
C MET A 392 2.74 28.45 28.48
N ARG A 393 3.97 27.96 28.24
CA ARG A 393 4.88 28.54 27.24
C ARG A 393 4.38 28.34 25.81
N TYR A 394 3.53 27.36 25.60
CA TYR A 394 3.00 26.94 24.31
C TYR A 394 1.51 27.29 24.15
N TYR A 395 0.95 28.02 25.11
CA TYR A 395 -0.43 28.48 25.09
C TYR A 395 -0.55 29.76 24.26
N VAL A 396 -1.41 29.73 23.26
CA VAL A 396 -1.81 30.88 22.45
C VAL A 396 -3.08 31.44 23.07
N LYS A 397 -3.04 32.69 23.54
CA LYS A 397 -4.15 33.32 24.25
C LYS A 397 -5.29 33.71 23.33
N GLY A 398 -4.94 33.98 22.09
CA GLY A 398 -5.84 34.42 21.07
C GLY A 398 -5.85 35.95 20.89
N GLY A 399 -5.89 36.37 19.64
CA GLY A 399 -5.86 37.77 19.26
C GLY A 399 -6.50 38.00 17.91
N THR A 400 -5.97 38.94 17.15
CA THR A 400 -6.56 39.37 15.86
C THR A 400 -6.45 38.29 14.81
N GLU A 401 -5.27 37.65 14.68
CA GLU A 401 -5.00 36.65 13.64
C GLU A 401 -5.80 35.34 13.87
N SER A 402 -5.98 34.95 15.11
CA SER A 402 -6.79 33.78 15.46
C SER A 402 -8.29 34.07 15.63
N HIS A 403 -8.73 35.28 15.34
CA HIS A 403 -10.12 35.73 15.56
C HIS A 403 -10.62 35.49 16.99
N GLY A 404 -9.72 35.69 17.97
CA GLY A 404 -9.97 35.48 19.40
C GLY A 404 -9.94 34.02 19.84
N LYS A 405 -9.62 33.05 18.95
CA LYS A 405 -9.48 31.66 19.33
C LYS A 405 -8.15 31.44 20.05
N HIS A 406 -8.19 30.58 21.06
CA HIS A 406 -7.04 30.19 21.87
C HIS A 406 -6.73 28.69 21.69
N GLY A 407 -5.61 28.24 22.22
CA GLY A 407 -5.23 26.83 22.18
C GLY A 407 -3.76 26.61 22.45
N PHE A 408 -3.27 25.42 22.14
CA PHE A 408 -1.88 25.07 22.36
C PHE A 408 -1.19 24.66 21.04
N VAL A 409 0.13 24.85 21.00
CA VAL A 409 0.99 24.41 19.90
C VAL A 409 2.13 23.58 20.48
N PHE A 410 2.05 22.26 20.37
CA PHE A 410 3.02 21.34 20.97
C PHE A 410 3.86 20.59 19.91
N SER A 411 5.16 20.54 20.12
CA SER A 411 5.98 19.53 19.48
C SER A 411 5.64 18.15 20.03
N ASN A 412 5.61 17.12 19.18
CA ASN A 412 5.11 15.81 19.53
C ASN A 412 5.82 14.71 18.72
N ALA A 413 5.43 13.45 18.97
CA ALA A 413 5.91 12.26 18.25
C ALA A 413 4.78 11.53 17.50
N ASN A 414 3.66 12.19 17.20
CA ASN A 414 2.54 11.56 16.47
C ASN A 414 2.91 11.17 15.02
N TRP A 415 3.98 11.77 14.51
CA TRP A 415 4.54 11.51 13.20
C TRP A 415 5.24 10.14 13.11
N ASP A 416 5.51 9.44 14.22
CA ASP A 416 6.11 8.11 14.20
C ASP A 416 5.06 7.04 13.86
N PRO A 417 5.13 6.38 12.67
CA PRO A 417 4.16 5.38 12.25
C PRO A 417 4.49 3.97 12.77
N TYR A 418 5.25 3.84 13.85
CA TYR A 418 5.67 2.56 14.40
C TYR A 418 4.53 1.56 14.65
N PRO A 419 3.33 1.97 15.12
CA PRO A 419 2.20 1.04 15.23
C PRO A 419 1.82 0.41 13.89
N LEU A 420 1.71 1.22 12.82
CA LEU A 420 1.45 0.75 11.46
C LEU A 420 2.58 -0.16 10.95
N SER A 421 3.83 0.23 11.19
CA SER A 421 5.03 -0.55 10.83
C SER A 421 4.97 -1.98 11.36
N ASN A 422 4.71 -2.14 12.65
CA ASN A 422 4.57 -3.46 13.29
C ASN A 422 3.42 -4.26 12.70
N ARG A 423 2.31 -3.60 12.40
CA ARG A 423 1.13 -4.27 11.88
C ARG A 423 1.32 -4.79 10.45
N VAL A 424 1.97 -4.02 9.59
CA VAL A 424 2.33 -4.45 8.23
C VAL A 424 3.24 -5.69 8.27
N GLU A 425 4.21 -5.72 9.19
CA GLU A 425 5.11 -6.86 9.33
C GLU A 425 4.38 -8.11 9.82
N ALA A 426 3.53 -7.99 10.85
CA ALA A 426 2.71 -9.09 11.37
C ALA A 426 1.79 -9.67 10.27
N PHE A 427 1.13 -8.82 9.52
CA PHE A 427 0.30 -9.24 8.38
C PHE A 427 1.13 -9.99 7.31
N THR A 428 2.30 -9.50 6.97
CA THR A 428 3.17 -10.14 5.95
C THR A 428 3.60 -11.54 6.38
N ILE A 429 3.91 -11.73 7.66
CA ILE A 429 4.26 -13.04 8.24
C ILE A 429 3.03 -13.98 8.22
N ALA A 430 1.85 -13.48 8.57
CA ALA A 430 0.62 -14.27 8.53
C ALA A 430 0.27 -14.70 7.09
N LEU A 431 0.39 -13.79 6.13
CA LEU A 431 0.20 -14.05 4.70
C LEU A 431 1.11 -15.19 4.22
N ALA A 432 2.39 -15.13 4.54
CA ALA A 432 3.34 -16.19 4.18
C ALA A 432 3.01 -17.54 4.82
N ASN A 433 2.46 -17.54 6.04
CA ASN A 433 2.00 -18.78 6.69
C ASN A 433 0.73 -19.35 6.04
N MET A 434 -0.10 -18.54 5.41
CA MET A 434 -1.17 -19.01 4.55
C MET A 434 -0.61 -19.59 3.24
N ASP A 435 0.33 -18.90 2.62
CA ASP A 435 0.92 -19.29 1.34
C ASP A 435 1.62 -20.64 1.37
N ILE A 436 2.33 -20.99 2.46
CA ILE A 436 2.92 -22.32 2.59
C ILE A 436 1.84 -23.41 2.64
N ALA A 437 0.68 -23.17 3.25
CA ALA A 437 -0.43 -24.12 3.23
C ALA A 437 -1.02 -24.24 1.82
N ILE A 438 -1.17 -23.12 1.09
CA ILE A 438 -1.62 -23.12 -0.31
C ILE A 438 -0.67 -23.94 -1.19
N MET A 439 0.63 -23.73 -1.08
CA MET A 439 1.63 -24.46 -1.84
C MET A 439 1.58 -25.97 -1.55
N LEU A 440 1.59 -26.34 -0.27
CA LEU A 440 1.65 -27.75 0.14
C LEU A 440 0.37 -28.51 -0.21
N ARG A 441 -0.82 -27.89 -0.15
CA ARG A 441 -2.07 -28.59 -0.51
C ARG A 441 -2.12 -28.93 -1.99
N GLN A 442 -1.57 -28.10 -2.88
CA GLN A 442 -1.45 -28.39 -4.31
C GLN A 442 -0.61 -29.65 -4.55
N GLU A 443 0.48 -29.81 -3.81
CA GLU A 443 1.35 -30.99 -3.94
C GLU A 443 0.65 -32.29 -3.50
N ARG A 444 -0.26 -32.22 -2.53
CA ARG A 444 -0.99 -33.40 -2.03
C ARG A 444 -1.91 -34.00 -3.09
N PHE A 445 -2.34 -33.26 -4.08
CA PHE A 445 -3.09 -33.81 -5.21
C PHE A 445 -2.34 -34.80 -6.06
N GLN A 446 -1.00 -34.88 -5.95
CA GLN A 446 -0.18 -35.87 -6.63
C GLN A 446 -0.16 -37.24 -5.89
N SER A 447 -0.64 -37.27 -4.67
CA SER A 447 -0.65 -38.48 -3.85
C SER A 447 -1.95 -39.25 -4.02
N THR A 448 -1.90 -40.40 -4.66
CA THR A 448 -3.06 -41.29 -4.80
C THR A 448 -3.56 -41.85 -3.48
N PHE A 449 -2.74 -41.84 -2.43
CA PHE A 449 -3.18 -42.14 -1.08
C PHE A 449 -4.26 -41.17 -0.58
N PHE A 450 -4.11 -39.88 -0.90
CA PHE A 450 -5.09 -38.86 -0.48
C PHE A 450 -6.22 -38.71 -1.50
N THR A 451 -5.92 -38.71 -2.79
CA THR A 451 -6.92 -38.55 -3.84
C THR A 451 -7.76 -39.80 -4.08
N LEU A 452 -7.26 -40.96 -3.67
CA LEU A 452 -7.85 -42.31 -3.86
C LEU A 452 -8.02 -42.73 -5.33
N VAL A 453 -7.46 -41.98 -6.26
CA VAL A 453 -7.57 -42.22 -7.70
C VAL A 453 -6.42 -41.54 -8.44
N HIS A 454 -6.01 -42.14 -9.56
CA HIS A 454 -5.16 -41.45 -10.53
C HIS A 454 -6.01 -40.62 -11.48
N ALA A 455 -5.61 -39.38 -11.75
CA ALA A 455 -6.36 -38.51 -12.65
C ALA A 455 -6.45 -39.05 -14.07
N GLU A 456 -5.39 -39.73 -14.55
CA GLU A 456 -5.29 -40.38 -15.85
C GLU A 456 -6.22 -41.57 -16.03
N ASP A 457 -6.68 -42.19 -14.95
CA ASP A 457 -7.67 -43.26 -15.00
C ASP A 457 -9.11 -42.73 -15.26
N VAL A 458 -9.32 -41.43 -15.08
CA VAL A 458 -10.64 -40.79 -15.15
C VAL A 458 -10.74 -39.82 -16.29
N LEU A 459 -9.71 -39.00 -16.51
CA LEU A 459 -9.68 -37.97 -17.56
C LEU A 459 -8.92 -38.51 -18.79
N SER A 460 -9.21 -37.95 -19.97
CA SER A 460 -8.46 -38.27 -21.18
C SER A 460 -6.98 -37.87 -21.02
N THR A 461 -6.07 -38.57 -21.72
CA THR A 461 -4.65 -38.24 -21.74
C THR A 461 -4.38 -36.83 -22.22
N ALA A 462 -5.23 -36.27 -23.10
CA ALA A 462 -5.13 -34.88 -23.54
C ALA A 462 -5.44 -33.89 -22.42
N ALA A 463 -6.45 -34.17 -21.60
CA ALA A 463 -6.80 -33.36 -20.43
C ALA A 463 -5.77 -33.46 -19.29
N VAL A 464 -5.06 -34.59 -19.24
CA VAL A 464 -4.00 -34.85 -18.25
C VAL A 464 -2.64 -34.39 -18.75
N GLY A 465 -2.46 -34.25 -20.07
CA GLY A 465 -1.20 -33.88 -20.71
C GLY A 465 -0.58 -32.59 -20.13
N GLY A 466 0.70 -32.68 -19.80
CA GLY A 466 1.45 -31.59 -19.17
C GLY A 466 1.38 -31.55 -17.64
N TYR A 467 0.50 -32.32 -17.03
CA TYR A 467 0.43 -32.50 -15.57
C TYR A 467 0.93 -33.87 -15.10
N GLY A 468 1.44 -34.68 -16.03
CA GLY A 468 1.98 -36.00 -15.75
C GLY A 468 3.24 -35.89 -14.91
N GLY A 469 3.13 -36.27 -13.66
CA GLY A 469 4.23 -36.34 -12.71
C GLY A 469 4.83 -35.01 -12.34
N GLY A 470 4.27 -34.40 -11.40
CA GLY A 470 4.79 -33.59 -10.29
C GLY A 470 6.04 -32.75 -10.41
N GLY A 471 6.50 -32.40 -11.59
CA GLY A 471 7.78 -31.73 -11.66
C GLY A 471 7.66 -30.21 -11.77
N ALA A 472 7.22 -29.71 -12.90
CA ALA A 472 7.42 -28.31 -13.25
C ALA A 472 6.56 -27.31 -12.45
N GLY A 473 5.31 -27.65 -12.13
CA GLY A 473 4.44 -26.76 -11.33
C GLY A 473 4.91 -26.60 -9.89
N SER A 474 5.36 -27.67 -9.29
CA SER A 474 5.92 -27.71 -7.94
C SER A 474 7.19 -26.84 -7.84
N TRP A 475 8.09 -26.87 -8.78
CA TRP A 475 9.33 -26.08 -8.75
C TRP A 475 9.05 -24.58 -8.85
N THR A 476 8.14 -24.17 -9.72
CA THR A 476 7.74 -22.76 -9.83
C THR A 476 7.11 -22.28 -8.52
N ASN A 477 6.23 -23.08 -7.91
CA ASN A 477 5.61 -22.73 -6.63
C ASN A 477 6.64 -22.64 -5.50
N HIS A 478 7.65 -23.53 -5.51
CA HIS A 478 8.75 -23.47 -4.55
C HIS A 478 9.60 -22.22 -4.74
N GLU A 479 9.88 -21.79 -5.98
CA GLU A 479 10.59 -20.52 -6.23
C GLU A 479 9.79 -19.34 -5.74
N VAL A 480 8.48 -19.28 -6.03
CA VAL A 480 7.58 -18.22 -5.53
C VAL A 480 7.60 -18.19 -4.00
N TRP A 481 7.51 -19.36 -3.36
CA TRP A 481 7.63 -19.45 -1.90
C TRP A 481 8.97 -18.95 -1.36
N GLN A 482 10.08 -19.27 -2.01
CA GLN A 482 11.41 -18.79 -1.62
C GLN A 482 11.48 -17.26 -1.70
N ARG A 483 10.84 -16.64 -2.69
CA ARG A 483 10.73 -15.17 -2.79
C ARG A 483 9.96 -14.60 -1.61
N ILE A 484 8.81 -15.18 -1.27
CA ILE A 484 8.02 -14.78 -0.09
C ILE A 484 8.86 -14.90 1.19
N GLN A 485 9.59 -16.01 1.38
CA GLN A 485 10.47 -16.19 2.54
C GLN A 485 11.52 -15.07 2.67
N GLY A 486 12.04 -14.57 1.57
CA GLY A 486 12.97 -13.44 1.56
C GLY A 486 12.34 -12.11 2.00
N LEU A 487 11.02 -12.02 1.94
CA LEU A 487 10.28 -10.78 2.26
C LEU A 487 9.76 -10.72 3.70
N ILE A 488 9.75 -11.86 4.42
CA ILE A 488 9.17 -11.96 5.78
C ILE A 488 10.20 -11.94 6.91
N ASN A 489 11.48 -11.77 6.59
CA ASN A 489 12.49 -11.62 7.64
C ASN A 489 12.18 -10.35 8.44
N PRO A 490 12.13 -10.42 9.78
CA PRO A 490 11.94 -9.24 10.62
C PRO A 490 12.96 -8.16 10.25
N VAL A 491 12.50 -6.94 10.13
CA VAL A 491 13.37 -5.80 9.92
C VAL A 491 13.79 -5.30 11.30
N PRO A 492 15.08 -5.42 11.67
CA PRO A 492 15.52 -4.90 12.96
C PRO A 492 15.39 -3.38 12.95
N PRO A 493 14.89 -2.78 14.04
CA PRO A 493 14.87 -1.33 14.13
C PRO A 493 16.30 -0.80 14.10
N GLU A 494 16.58 0.10 13.17
CA GLU A 494 17.85 0.79 13.09
C GLU A 494 17.69 2.20 13.64
N GLY A 495 18.64 2.63 14.46
CA GLY A 495 18.76 4.01 14.85
C GLY A 495 19.45 4.79 13.74
N TYR A 496 18.83 5.82 13.22
CA TYR A 496 19.48 6.77 12.35
C TYR A 496 20.33 7.74 13.18
N SER A 497 21.63 7.59 13.16
CA SER A 497 22.56 8.40 13.95
C SER A 497 23.41 9.35 13.10
N GLY A 498 22.89 9.84 11.98
CA GLY A 498 23.63 10.71 11.05
C GLY A 498 24.07 12.04 11.66
N ASP A 499 23.40 12.50 12.71
CA ASP A 499 23.76 13.72 13.45
C ASP A 499 23.64 13.47 14.95
N PRO A 500 24.78 13.50 15.72
CA PRO A 500 24.75 13.33 17.18
C PRO A 500 23.93 14.39 17.91
N GLN A 501 23.58 15.49 17.27
CA GLN A 501 22.70 16.55 17.79
C GLN A 501 21.29 16.47 17.16
N GLY A 502 21.07 15.51 16.26
CA GLY A 502 19.80 15.26 15.62
C GLY A 502 18.71 14.86 16.59
N VAL A 503 17.48 14.97 16.15
CA VAL A 503 16.29 14.58 16.89
C VAL A 503 15.57 13.40 16.24
N GLU A 504 15.95 13.06 15.01
CA GLU A 504 15.49 11.87 14.27
C GLU A 504 16.54 10.76 14.47
N GLU A 505 16.42 10.01 15.56
CA GLU A 505 17.36 8.93 15.93
C GLU A 505 16.72 7.53 15.92
N LEU A 506 15.41 7.46 15.78
CA LEU A 506 14.65 6.22 15.62
C LEU A 506 14.08 6.20 14.20
N ASP A 507 13.98 5.00 13.63
CA ASP A 507 13.37 4.77 12.33
C ASP A 507 12.32 3.65 12.44
N ALA A 508 11.14 3.85 11.90
CA ALA A 508 10.08 2.85 11.90
C ALA A 508 10.16 1.89 10.70
N GLU A 509 10.96 2.25 9.67
CA GLU A 509 11.16 1.48 8.42
C GLU A 509 9.86 1.08 7.72
N THR A 510 8.79 1.83 7.94
CA THR A 510 7.44 1.51 7.47
C THR A 510 7.38 1.41 5.96
N ASN A 511 8.12 2.27 5.24
CA ASN A 511 8.18 2.23 3.78
C ASN A 511 8.74 0.89 3.28
N LEU A 512 9.86 0.42 3.85
CA LEU A 512 10.45 -0.88 3.49
C LEU A 512 9.46 -2.03 3.75
N LYS A 513 8.78 -2.01 4.89
CA LYS A 513 7.82 -3.06 5.28
C LYS A 513 6.58 -3.07 4.37
N VAL A 514 6.04 -1.89 4.02
CA VAL A 514 4.92 -1.78 3.06
C VAL A 514 5.33 -2.30 1.69
N VAL A 515 6.51 -1.93 1.17
CA VAL A 515 7.03 -2.42 -0.12
C VAL A 515 7.17 -3.94 -0.10
N ARG A 516 7.72 -4.52 0.98
CA ARG A 516 7.84 -5.98 1.13
C ARG A 516 6.48 -6.67 1.18
N ALA A 517 5.52 -6.12 1.91
CA ALA A 517 4.16 -6.64 2.00
C ALA A 517 3.45 -6.65 0.64
N VAL A 518 3.57 -5.56 -0.14
CA VAL A 518 3.03 -5.48 -1.50
C VAL A 518 3.69 -6.52 -2.42
N GLN A 519 5.00 -6.72 -2.31
CA GLN A 519 5.70 -7.74 -3.09
C GLN A 519 5.26 -9.15 -2.68
N ALA A 520 5.15 -9.44 -1.38
CA ALA A 520 4.65 -10.72 -0.89
C ALA A 520 3.23 -10.99 -1.40
N LEU A 521 2.34 -10.01 -1.34
CA LEU A 521 0.98 -10.12 -1.87
C LEU A 521 0.95 -10.41 -3.38
N ARG A 522 1.87 -9.82 -4.15
CA ARG A 522 2.02 -10.13 -5.60
C ARG A 522 2.40 -11.59 -5.84
N GLU A 523 3.31 -12.13 -5.06
CA GLU A 523 3.71 -13.55 -5.12
C GLU A 523 2.57 -14.48 -4.65
N SER A 524 1.82 -14.10 -3.62
CA SER A 524 0.66 -14.86 -3.13
C SER A 524 -0.41 -15.03 -4.21
N TRP A 525 -0.67 -14.01 -5.05
CA TRP A 525 -1.57 -14.12 -6.19
C TRP A 525 -1.13 -15.18 -7.20
N LEU A 526 0.18 -15.38 -7.40
CA LEU A 526 0.70 -16.41 -8.30
C LEU A 526 0.45 -17.81 -7.73
N LEU A 527 0.70 -18.01 -6.44
CA LEU A 527 0.42 -19.28 -5.75
C LEU A 527 -1.07 -19.62 -5.81
N LEU A 528 -1.92 -18.64 -5.53
CA LEU A 528 -3.37 -18.82 -5.54
C LEU A 528 -3.92 -19.11 -6.96
N ALA A 529 -3.34 -18.50 -7.98
CA ALA A 529 -3.69 -18.80 -9.37
C ALA A 529 -3.34 -20.24 -9.76
N SER A 530 -2.16 -20.71 -9.33
CA SER A 530 -1.74 -22.10 -9.53
C SER A 530 -2.67 -23.07 -8.76
N ASP A 531 -3.05 -22.71 -7.55
CA ASP A 531 -3.96 -23.47 -6.70
C ASP A 531 -5.34 -23.67 -7.37
N LEU A 532 -5.91 -22.58 -7.87
CA LEU A 532 -7.17 -22.66 -8.62
C LEU A 532 -7.10 -23.60 -9.83
N VAL A 533 -5.98 -23.60 -10.56
CA VAL A 533 -5.79 -24.52 -11.71
C VAL A 533 -5.81 -25.97 -11.26
N VAL A 534 -5.07 -26.29 -10.19
CA VAL A 534 -4.97 -27.66 -9.65
C VAL A 534 -6.31 -28.11 -9.08
N GLY A 535 -6.93 -27.28 -8.21
CA GLY A 535 -8.21 -27.60 -7.60
C GLY A 535 -9.33 -27.78 -8.62
N ALA A 536 -9.41 -26.85 -9.61
CA ALA A 536 -10.39 -26.96 -10.69
C ALA A 536 -10.26 -28.24 -11.50
N ARG A 537 -9.01 -28.66 -11.81
CA ARG A 537 -8.78 -29.95 -12.49
C ARG A 537 -9.27 -31.14 -11.68
N TRP A 538 -9.04 -31.15 -10.39
CA TRP A 538 -9.51 -32.22 -9.55
C TRP A 538 -11.03 -32.22 -9.34
N MET A 539 -11.67 -31.05 -9.42
CA MET A 539 -13.13 -31.01 -9.55
C MET A 539 -13.60 -31.65 -10.87
N ASP A 540 -12.90 -31.46 -11.98
CA ASP A 540 -13.20 -32.15 -13.25
C ASP A 540 -13.06 -33.68 -13.10
N VAL A 541 -12.02 -34.17 -12.41
CA VAL A 541 -11.85 -35.60 -12.08
C VAL A 541 -13.06 -36.10 -11.29
N ARG A 542 -13.47 -35.36 -10.24
CA ARG A 542 -14.61 -35.76 -9.40
C ARG A 542 -15.92 -35.76 -10.16
N LYS A 543 -16.12 -34.79 -11.05
CA LYS A 543 -17.31 -34.71 -11.92
C LYS A 543 -17.33 -35.84 -12.96
N ALA A 544 -16.17 -36.22 -13.50
CA ALA A 544 -16.05 -37.33 -14.43
C ALA A 544 -16.26 -38.71 -13.75
N GLN A 545 -15.84 -38.86 -12.48
CA GLN A 545 -16.13 -40.07 -11.68
C GLN A 545 -17.63 -40.28 -11.45
N ASP A 546 -18.36 -39.16 -11.20
CA ASP A 546 -19.80 -39.19 -10.98
C ASP A 546 -20.40 -37.84 -11.42
N ALA A 547 -21.15 -37.88 -12.51
CA ALA A 547 -21.79 -36.70 -13.09
C ALA A 547 -22.86 -36.05 -12.18
N HIS A 548 -23.31 -36.73 -11.16
CA HIS A 548 -24.32 -36.22 -10.21
C HIS A 548 -23.70 -35.51 -9.00
N ARG A 549 -22.38 -35.51 -8.85
CA ARG A 549 -21.73 -34.79 -7.75
C ARG A 549 -21.95 -33.29 -7.84
N ASP A 550 -22.44 -32.70 -6.75
CA ASP A 550 -22.50 -31.25 -6.53
C ASP A 550 -21.34 -30.81 -5.63
N PHE A 551 -20.85 -29.60 -5.82
CA PHE A 551 -19.66 -29.09 -5.13
C PHE A 551 -19.94 -27.92 -4.19
N GLY A 552 -21.24 -27.61 -3.96
CA GLY A 552 -21.66 -26.38 -3.30
C GLY A 552 -21.75 -25.21 -4.28
N THR A 553 -22.45 -24.15 -3.87
CA THR A 553 -22.81 -23.05 -4.80
C THR A 553 -21.59 -22.27 -5.28
N ALA A 554 -20.80 -21.75 -4.37
CA ALA A 554 -19.67 -20.88 -4.70
C ALA A 554 -18.55 -21.63 -5.46
N PRO A 555 -18.06 -22.81 -5.00
CA PRO A 555 -17.03 -23.56 -5.72
C PRO A 555 -17.49 -23.97 -7.12
N THR A 556 -18.76 -24.40 -7.27
CA THR A 556 -19.31 -24.75 -8.57
C THR A 556 -19.32 -23.58 -9.54
N ALA A 557 -19.80 -22.42 -9.10
CA ALA A 557 -19.89 -21.22 -9.93
C ALA A 557 -18.51 -20.71 -10.35
N ALA A 558 -17.55 -20.67 -9.43
CA ALA A 558 -16.17 -20.23 -9.69
C ALA A 558 -15.45 -21.20 -10.64
N TRP A 559 -15.52 -22.52 -10.40
CA TRP A 559 -14.98 -23.55 -11.27
C TRP A 559 -15.53 -23.46 -12.68
N GLN A 560 -16.86 -23.37 -12.86
CA GLN A 560 -17.50 -23.24 -14.17
C GLN A 560 -17.10 -21.95 -14.88
N ALA A 561 -16.99 -20.84 -14.14
CA ALA A 561 -16.54 -19.56 -14.71
C ALA A 561 -15.11 -19.65 -15.19
N PHE A 562 -14.20 -20.22 -14.41
CA PHE A 562 -12.83 -20.45 -14.82
C PHE A 562 -12.73 -21.40 -16.01
N ARG A 563 -13.49 -22.51 -16.05
CA ARG A 563 -13.46 -23.47 -17.15
C ARG A 563 -13.99 -22.92 -18.48
N ARG A 564 -14.84 -21.91 -18.47
CA ARG A 564 -15.21 -21.18 -19.69
C ARG A 564 -14.02 -20.44 -20.32
N LEU A 565 -13.06 -19.98 -19.51
CA LEU A 565 -11.86 -19.28 -19.97
C LEU A 565 -10.69 -20.23 -20.26
N ALA A 566 -10.58 -21.31 -19.49
CA ALA A 566 -9.53 -22.33 -19.57
C ALA A 566 -10.15 -23.73 -19.67
N PRO A 567 -10.76 -24.10 -20.78
CA PRO A 567 -11.38 -25.42 -20.97
C PRO A 567 -10.31 -26.52 -20.95
N LEU A 568 -10.68 -27.71 -20.45
CA LEU A 568 -9.84 -28.90 -20.61
C LEU A 568 -9.81 -29.35 -22.07
N PRO A 569 -8.65 -29.66 -22.63
CA PRO A 569 -8.57 -30.18 -23.98
C PRO A 569 -9.16 -31.59 -24.03
N SER A 570 -10.09 -31.83 -24.96
CA SER A 570 -10.70 -33.15 -25.20
C SER A 570 -9.84 -34.05 -26.12
N ALA A 571 -8.92 -33.44 -26.87
CA ALA A 571 -7.97 -34.12 -27.76
C ALA A 571 -6.61 -33.42 -27.70
N ALA A 572 -5.55 -34.15 -28.07
CA ALA A 572 -4.23 -33.56 -28.18
C ALA A 572 -4.25 -32.45 -29.24
N PRO A 573 -3.74 -31.26 -28.97
CA PRO A 573 -3.67 -30.19 -29.93
C PRO A 573 -2.73 -30.57 -31.09
N PRO A 574 -2.94 -30.05 -32.30
CA PRO A 574 -2.01 -30.25 -33.38
C PRO A 574 -0.58 -29.87 -33.01
N PRO A 575 0.44 -30.56 -33.54
CA PRO A 575 1.84 -30.18 -33.31
C PRO A 575 2.09 -28.71 -33.66
N GLY A 576 2.79 -27.98 -32.77
CA GLY A 576 3.08 -26.56 -32.91
C GLY A 576 1.99 -25.60 -32.41
N THR A 577 0.85 -26.10 -31.92
CA THR A 577 -0.16 -25.25 -31.25
C THR A 577 0.36 -24.72 -29.92
N VAL A 578 0.40 -23.40 -29.77
CA VAL A 578 0.68 -22.74 -28.51
C VAL A 578 -0.62 -22.66 -27.71
N LEU A 579 -0.71 -23.42 -26.63
CA LEU A 579 -1.85 -23.33 -25.70
C LEU A 579 -1.62 -22.18 -24.71
N PRO A 580 -2.68 -21.42 -24.36
CA PRO A 580 -2.59 -20.45 -23.28
C PRO A 580 -2.21 -21.12 -21.97
N SER A 581 -1.33 -20.49 -21.20
CA SER A 581 -1.02 -20.96 -19.84
C SER A 581 -2.29 -20.87 -18.98
N GLN A 582 -2.69 -21.98 -18.38
CA GLN A 582 -3.84 -21.99 -17.46
C GLN A 582 -3.58 -21.14 -16.21
N SER A 583 -2.35 -21.11 -15.70
CA SER A 583 -1.98 -20.30 -14.54
C SER A 583 -2.04 -18.79 -14.85
N ILE A 584 -1.59 -18.35 -16.03
CA ILE A 584 -1.73 -16.96 -16.46
C ILE A 584 -3.21 -16.59 -16.61
N THR A 585 -4.01 -17.48 -17.21
CA THR A 585 -5.46 -17.28 -17.36
C THR A 585 -6.15 -17.22 -15.98
N ALA A 586 -5.76 -18.08 -15.04
CA ALA A 586 -6.28 -18.08 -13.68
C ALA A 586 -5.91 -16.79 -12.94
N LEU A 587 -4.66 -16.35 -13.05
CA LEU A 587 -4.19 -15.09 -12.45
C LEU A 587 -5.01 -13.90 -12.97
N ALA A 588 -5.18 -13.80 -14.27
CA ALA A 588 -5.99 -12.75 -14.89
C ALA A 588 -7.46 -12.82 -14.41
N PHE A 589 -8.02 -14.03 -14.33
CA PHE A 589 -9.39 -14.27 -13.89
C PHE A 589 -9.62 -13.82 -12.44
N ILE A 590 -8.81 -14.29 -11.48
CA ILE A 590 -9.00 -13.96 -10.06
C ILE A 590 -8.70 -12.49 -9.77
N LYS A 591 -7.78 -11.88 -10.51
CA LYS A 591 -7.51 -10.43 -10.38
C LYS A 591 -8.62 -9.56 -10.98
N ALA A 592 -9.23 -9.99 -12.07
CA ALA A 592 -10.28 -9.20 -12.74
C ALA A 592 -11.67 -9.41 -12.12
N THR A 593 -11.91 -10.55 -11.45
CA THR A 593 -13.25 -10.96 -10.99
C THR A 593 -13.35 -10.86 -9.47
N PRO A 594 -14.25 -10.04 -8.91
CA PRO A 594 -14.50 -10.05 -7.47
C PRO A 594 -15.03 -11.42 -7.01
N ALA A 595 -14.49 -11.94 -5.90
CA ALA A 595 -14.95 -13.19 -5.29
C ALA A 595 -16.43 -13.13 -4.89
N ALA A 596 -16.93 -11.94 -4.54
CA ALA A 596 -18.34 -11.69 -4.23
C ALA A 596 -19.30 -12.04 -5.39
N ASN A 597 -18.83 -12.14 -6.64
CA ASN A 597 -19.64 -12.60 -7.76
C ASN A 597 -20.05 -14.09 -7.61
N PHE A 598 -19.31 -14.85 -6.83
CA PHE A 598 -19.54 -16.27 -6.57
C PHE A 598 -20.05 -16.55 -5.16
N TYR A 599 -19.65 -15.70 -4.23
CA TYR A 599 -20.04 -15.77 -2.83
C TYR A 599 -20.39 -14.39 -2.28
N PRO A 600 -21.58 -13.86 -2.56
CA PRO A 600 -21.98 -12.51 -2.15
C PRO A 600 -22.39 -12.39 -0.69
N GLY A 601 -22.52 -13.52 0.01
CA GLY A 601 -22.96 -13.61 1.40
C GLY A 601 -21.90 -14.20 2.31
N GLY A 602 -22.35 -14.72 3.45
CA GLY A 602 -21.52 -15.42 4.42
C GLY A 602 -21.78 -14.96 5.85
N PRO A 603 -21.12 -15.57 6.83
CA PRO A 603 -21.19 -15.13 8.20
C PRO A 603 -20.67 -13.68 8.32
N PRO A 604 -21.19 -12.90 9.28
CA PRO A 604 -20.65 -11.56 9.55
C PRO A 604 -19.20 -11.67 10.02
N MET A 605 -18.39 -10.70 9.59
CA MET A 605 -17.02 -10.59 10.11
C MET A 605 -17.05 -10.40 11.63
N PRO A 606 -16.10 -10.98 12.38
CA PRO A 606 -15.91 -10.65 13.78
C PRO A 606 -15.79 -9.14 13.98
N ALA A 607 -16.23 -8.64 15.12
CA ALA A 607 -16.02 -7.25 15.47
C ALA A 607 -14.51 -6.95 15.46
N GLY A 608 -14.13 -5.81 14.90
CA GLY A 608 -12.78 -5.26 15.07
C GLY A 608 -12.49 -4.98 16.56
N ARG A 609 -11.27 -4.56 16.85
CA ARG A 609 -10.85 -4.19 18.21
C ARG A 609 -11.80 -3.21 18.88
#